data_53e37743731f7d767b9ce83724a463a2
#
_entry.id   53e37743731f7d767b9ce83724a463a2
#
_cell.length_a   1.000
_cell.length_b   1.000
_cell.length_c   1.000
_cell.angle_alpha   90.00
_cell.angle_beta   90.00
_cell.angle_gamma   90.00
#
_symmetry.space_group_name_H-M   'P 1'
#
loop_
_entity.id
_entity.type
_entity.pdbx_description
1 polymer ?
#
loop_
_entity_poly.entity_id
_entity_poly.type
_entity_poly.pdbx_seq_one_letter_code
_entity_poly.pdbx_strand_id
1 'polypeptide(L)'
;MQVITSQQRSIGIEITDIDVSKINDEQVNLIKSLVYKHQLVIFRNQEISIEEYSNFSKKIGTPQIYFQDNYHHPDYPEIFVSSNVQENGKKIGVSGTGRYWHTDCSFQPEPLPLTLLYPQILPT
;
A
#
# COMPACT_ATOMS: atom_id res chain seq x y z
N MET A 1 -14.72 12.65 3.54
CA MET A 1 -13.94 11.61 4.27
C MET A 1 -14.62 11.31 5.57
N GLN A 2 -15.01 10.07 5.78
CA GLN A 2 -15.61 9.59 7.02
C GLN A 2 -14.69 8.52 7.62
N VAL A 3 -14.42 8.62 8.93
CA VAL A 3 -13.61 7.63 9.67
C VAL A 3 -14.56 6.70 10.42
N ILE A 4 -14.45 5.41 10.18
CA ILE A 4 -15.24 4.38 10.85
C ILE A 4 -14.33 3.58 11.77
N THR A 5 -14.59 3.65 13.06
CA THR A 5 -13.93 2.82 14.06
C THR A 5 -14.84 1.65 14.43
N SER A 6 -14.36 0.42 14.32
CA SER A 6 -15.12 -0.74 14.77
C SER A 6 -14.87 -0.98 16.27
N GLN A 7 -15.93 -1.02 17.06
CA GLN A 7 -15.85 -1.40 18.48
C GLN A 7 -15.43 -2.87 18.68
N GLN A 8 -15.50 -3.69 17.65
CA GLN A 8 -15.17 -5.13 17.69
C GLN A 8 -13.72 -5.45 17.32
N ARG A 9 -12.96 -4.46 16.84
CA ARG A 9 -11.56 -4.65 16.43
C ARG A 9 -10.63 -3.94 17.40
N SER A 10 -9.62 -4.64 17.85
CA SER A 10 -8.55 -4.08 18.69
C SER A 10 -7.56 -3.23 17.90
N ILE A 11 -7.52 -3.35 16.57
CA ILE A 11 -6.59 -2.68 15.66
C ILE A 11 -7.29 -2.30 14.36
N GLY A 12 -6.91 -1.14 13.82
CA GLY A 12 -7.33 -0.68 12.52
C GLY A 12 -8.62 0.13 12.50
N ILE A 13 -8.72 0.96 11.48
CA ILE A 13 -9.90 1.77 11.13
C ILE A 13 -10.17 1.69 9.63
N GLU A 14 -11.39 2.01 9.25
CA GLU A 14 -11.78 2.17 7.85
C GLU A 14 -12.05 3.64 7.55
N ILE A 15 -11.64 4.09 6.38
CA ILE A 15 -11.96 5.42 5.86
C ILE A 15 -12.80 5.25 4.61
N THR A 16 -13.94 5.92 4.58
CA THR A 16 -14.88 5.98 3.45
C THR A 16 -15.02 7.41 2.94
N ASP A 17 -15.69 7.56 1.81
CA ASP A 17 -15.97 8.87 1.20
C ASP A 17 -14.70 9.70 0.94
N ILE A 18 -13.66 9.03 0.49
CA ILE A 18 -12.40 9.62 0.08
C ILE A 18 -11.92 8.98 -1.22
N ASP A 19 -11.38 9.77 -2.10
CA ASP A 19 -10.62 9.35 -3.27
C ASP A 19 -9.15 9.66 -2.99
N VAL A 20 -8.34 8.64 -2.81
CA VAL A 20 -6.93 8.82 -2.43
C VAL A 20 -6.09 9.47 -3.53
N SER A 21 -6.56 9.46 -4.80
CA SER A 21 -5.88 10.13 -5.92
C SER A 21 -5.97 11.67 -5.81
N LYS A 22 -6.97 12.17 -5.09
CA LYS A 22 -7.31 13.61 -5.00
C LYS A 22 -7.08 14.24 -3.62
N ILE A 23 -6.42 13.54 -2.73
CA ILE A 23 -6.18 14.05 -1.38
C ILE A 23 -5.24 15.26 -1.37
N ASN A 24 -5.53 16.17 -0.44
CA ASN A 24 -4.69 17.33 -0.15
C ASN A 24 -3.74 17.07 1.04
N ASP A 25 -2.85 18.01 1.31
CA ASP A 25 -1.81 17.86 2.36
C ASP A 25 -2.41 17.74 3.77
N GLU A 26 -3.52 18.38 4.04
CA GLU A 26 -4.22 18.26 5.34
C GLU A 26 -4.75 16.84 5.54
N GLN A 27 -5.34 16.25 4.50
CA GLN A 27 -5.81 14.86 4.52
C GLN A 27 -4.65 13.88 4.62
N VAL A 28 -3.52 14.14 3.95
CA VAL A 28 -2.29 13.34 4.09
C VAL A 28 -1.82 13.32 5.55
N ASN A 29 -1.72 14.48 6.19
CA ASN A 29 -1.30 14.59 7.59
C ASN A 29 -2.26 13.87 8.54
N LEU A 30 -3.56 13.99 8.30
CA LEU A 30 -4.58 13.28 9.08
C LEU A 30 -4.43 11.76 8.90
N ILE A 31 -4.29 11.26 7.66
CA ILE A 31 -4.09 9.83 7.37
C ILE A 31 -2.85 9.30 8.11
N LYS A 32 -1.73 10.01 8.05
CA LYS A 32 -0.50 9.62 8.76
C LYS A 32 -0.74 9.52 10.27
N SER A 33 -1.39 10.48 10.87
CA SER A 33 -1.72 10.46 12.29
C SER A 33 -2.64 9.29 12.66
N LEU A 34 -3.61 8.96 11.81
CA LEU A 34 -4.51 7.83 11.99
C LEU A 34 -3.78 6.49 11.88
N VAL A 35 -2.85 6.34 10.93
CA VAL A 35 -2.02 5.12 10.83
C VAL A 35 -1.19 4.92 12.09
N TYR A 36 -0.49 5.95 12.58
CA TYR A 36 0.30 5.84 13.80
C TYR A 36 -0.54 5.55 15.04
N LYS A 37 -1.76 6.08 15.08
CA LYS A 37 -2.67 5.86 16.23
C LYS A 37 -3.32 4.48 16.20
N HIS A 38 -3.71 3.97 15.02
CA HIS A 38 -4.54 2.78 14.87
C HIS A 38 -3.81 1.60 14.22
N GLN A 39 -2.56 1.74 13.82
CA GLN A 39 -1.65 0.80 13.19
C GLN A 39 -2.10 0.26 11.82
N LEU A 40 -3.36 0.40 11.46
CA LEU A 40 -3.92 -0.01 10.17
C LEU A 40 -5.01 0.96 9.74
N VAL A 41 -4.94 1.42 8.50
CA VAL A 41 -5.99 2.21 7.86
C VAL A 41 -6.40 1.52 6.57
N ILE A 42 -7.68 1.30 6.39
CA ILE A 42 -8.26 0.68 5.20
C ILE A 42 -9.09 1.73 4.46
N PHE A 43 -8.75 1.98 3.22
CA PHE A 43 -9.54 2.81 2.31
C PHE A 43 -10.44 1.90 1.48
N ARG A 44 -11.76 2.07 1.60
CA ARG A 44 -12.73 1.28 0.83
C ARG A 44 -13.01 1.92 -0.53
N ASN A 45 -13.39 1.08 -1.49
CA ASN A 45 -13.93 1.49 -2.79
C ASN A 45 -12.96 2.42 -3.56
N GLN A 46 -11.67 2.07 -3.58
CA GLN A 46 -10.68 2.80 -4.36
C GLN A 46 -10.51 2.16 -5.73
N GLU A 47 -10.74 2.96 -6.79
CA GLU A 47 -10.49 2.58 -8.18
C GLU A 47 -9.48 3.59 -8.75
N ILE A 48 -8.20 3.32 -8.56
CA ILE A 48 -7.11 4.19 -8.97
C ILE A 48 -6.16 3.46 -9.91
N SER A 49 -5.56 4.22 -10.83
CA SER A 49 -4.50 3.73 -11.70
C SER A 49 -3.20 3.48 -10.92
N ILE A 50 -2.27 2.76 -11.52
CA ILE A 50 -0.92 2.56 -10.97
C ILE A 50 -0.18 3.88 -10.79
N GLU A 51 -0.35 4.82 -11.72
CA GLU A 51 0.20 6.16 -11.60
C GLU A 51 -0.36 6.91 -10.38
N GLU A 52 -1.67 6.88 -10.19
CA GLU A 52 -2.32 7.50 -9.04
C GLU A 52 -1.91 6.85 -7.73
N TYR A 53 -1.74 5.52 -7.71
CA TYR A 53 -1.20 4.81 -6.56
C TYR A 53 0.25 5.23 -6.24
N SER A 54 1.13 5.32 -7.26
CA SER A 54 2.48 5.86 -7.11
C SER A 54 2.46 7.29 -6.55
N ASN A 55 1.62 8.16 -7.12
CA ASN A 55 1.48 9.54 -6.66
C ASN A 55 0.96 9.65 -5.22
N PHE A 56 -0.01 8.81 -4.85
CA PHE A 56 -0.49 8.71 -3.47
C PHE A 56 0.64 8.28 -2.51
N SER A 57 1.42 7.26 -2.87
CA SER A 57 2.54 6.79 -2.04
C SER A 57 3.57 7.90 -1.80
N LYS A 58 3.89 8.70 -2.83
CA LYS A 58 4.82 9.83 -2.76
C LYS A 58 4.31 10.98 -1.87
N LYS A 59 3.00 11.17 -1.77
CA LYS A 59 2.39 12.12 -0.81
C LYS A 59 2.51 11.62 0.63
N ILE A 60 2.36 10.32 0.84
CA ILE A 60 2.49 9.73 2.18
C ILE A 60 3.94 9.77 2.68
N GLY A 61 4.91 9.56 1.81
CA GLY A 61 6.33 9.58 2.17
C GLY A 61 7.23 9.40 0.97
N THR A 62 8.52 9.16 1.21
CA THR A 62 9.47 8.80 0.15
C THR A 62 9.41 7.29 -0.06
N PRO A 63 8.86 6.79 -1.17
CA PRO A 63 8.82 5.36 -1.43
C PRO A 63 10.22 4.77 -1.52
N GLN A 64 10.41 3.61 -0.93
CA GLN A 64 11.64 2.85 -1.09
C GLN A 64 11.58 2.03 -2.38
N ILE A 65 12.66 2.04 -3.15
CA ILE A 65 12.86 1.12 -4.26
C ILE A 65 13.52 -0.14 -3.69
N TYR A 66 12.84 -1.27 -3.83
CA TYR A 66 13.38 -2.54 -3.35
C TYR A 66 14.63 -2.91 -4.16
N PHE A 67 15.62 -3.53 -3.53
CA PHE A 67 16.95 -3.75 -4.13
C PHE A 67 16.98 -4.80 -5.25
N GLN A 68 15.92 -5.59 -5.42
CA GLN A 68 15.80 -6.61 -6.46
C GLN A 68 14.83 -6.17 -7.55
N ASP A 69 15.32 -5.93 -8.75
CA ASP A 69 14.57 -5.36 -9.88
C ASP A 69 13.41 -6.24 -10.35
N ASN A 70 13.51 -7.56 -10.19
CA ASN A 70 12.47 -8.50 -10.59
C ASN A 70 11.16 -8.39 -9.79
N TYR A 71 11.16 -7.60 -8.71
CA TYR A 71 9.95 -7.27 -7.93
C TYR A 71 9.32 -5.95 -8.37
N HIS A 72 10.01 -5.14 -9.18
CA HIS A 72 9.54 -3.82 -9.55
C HIS A 72 8.43 -3.89 -10.60
N HIS A 73 7.49 -2.95 -10.51
CA HIS A 73 6.61 -2.66 -11.62
C HIS A 73 7.45 -2.08 -12.79
N PRO A 74 7.20 -2.49 -14.05
CA PRO A 74 8.02 -2.06 -15.19
C PRO A 74 8.19 -0.55 -15.34
N ASP A 75 7.12 0.21 -15.11
CA ASP A 75 7.10 1.67 -15.29
C ASP A 75 7.23 2.46 -13.97
N TYR A 76 7.09 1.79 -12.82
CA TYR A 76 7.09 2.39 -11.49
C TYR A 76 7.94 1.55 -10.53
N PRO A 77 9.29 1.71 -10.55
CA PRO A 77 10.19 0.84 -9.80
C PRO A 77 10.01 0.91 -8.28
N GLU A 78 9.39 1.96 -7.77
CA GLU A 78 9.00 2.09 -6.37
C GLU A 78 7.83 1.19 -5.96
N ILE A 79 7.14 0.56 -6.92
CA ILE A 79 6.04 -0.36 -6.66
C ILE A 79 6.58 -1.79 -6.69
N PHE A 80 6.52 -2.46 -5.55
CA PHE A 80 6.79 -3.88 -5.40
C PHE A 80 5.57 -4.67 -5.87
N VAL A 81 5.75 -5.59 -6.82
CA VAL A 81 4.67 -6.41 -7.38
C VAL A 81 4.74 -7.83 -6.85
N SER A 82 3.76 -8.20 -6.02
CA SER A 82 3.53 -9.59 -5.62
C SER A 82 2.39 -10.17 -6.45
N SER A 83 2.69 -11.12 -7.34
CA SER A 83 1.69 -11.66 -8.26
C SER A 83 2.01 -13.10 -8.69
N ASN A 84 0.96 -13.90 -8.83
CA ASN A 84 1.00 -15.21 -9.49
C ASN A 84 0.32 -15.18 -10.88
N VAL A 85 -0.12 -14.01 -11.33
CA VAL A 85 -0.79 -13.81 -12.61
C VAL A 85 0.23 -13.46 -13.69
N GLN A 86 -0.09 -13.80 -14.93
CA GLN A 86 0.69 -13.43 -16.11
C GLN A 86 -0.10 -12.40 -16.92
N GLU A 87 0.57 -11.36 -17.39
CA GLU A 87 0.05 -10.43 -18.38
C GLU A 87 0.72 -10.68 -19.73
N ASN A 88 -0.08 -10.92 -20.77
CA ASN A 88 0.43 -11.24 -22.12
C ASN A 88 1.47 -12.37 -22.14
N GLY A 89 1.29 -13.40 -21.31
CA GLY A 89 2.21 -14.53 -21.21
C GLY A 89 3.52 -14.25 -20.46
N LYS A 90 3.69 -13.06 -19.89
CA LYS A 90 4.85 -12.69 -19.08
C LYS A 90 4.47 -12.56 -17.61
N LYS A 91 5.31 -13.09 -16.75
CA LYS A 91 5.18 -12.88 -15.30
C LYS A 91 5.52 -11.42 -14.98
N ILE A 92 4.64 -10.75 -14.25
CA ILE A 92 4.91 -9.45 -13.65
C ILE A 92 5.06 -9.67 -12.15
N GLY A 93 6.21 -9.23 -11.61
CA GLY A 93 6.53 -9.41 -10.20
C GLY A 93 6.85 -10.86 -9.81
N VAL A 94 6.77 -11.15 -8.53
CA VAL A 94 7.18 -12.43 -7.94
C VAL A 94 6.03 -13.06 -7.19
N SER A 95 5.87 -14.38 -7.35
CA SER A 95 4.85 -15.15 -6.66
C SER A 95 5.35 -15.67 -5.30
N GLY A 96 4.41 -15.85 -4.37
CA GLY A 96 4.68 -16.50 -3.10
C GLY A 96 5.44 -15.66 -2.09
N THR A 97 5.38 -14.34 -2.21
CA THR A 97 5.90 -13.40 -1.22
C THR A 97 5.03 -13.38 0.04
N GLY A 98 5.63 -13.08 1.18
CA GLY A 98 4.89 -12.88 2.44
C GLY A 98 4.22 -14.14 3.01
N ARG A 99 4.73 -15.35 2.74
CA ARG A 99 4.13 -16.62 3.19
C ARG A 99 4.26 -16.88 4.68
N TYR A 100 5.13 -16.17 5.37
CA TYR A 100 5.39 -16.32 6.79
C TYR A 100 5.09 -15.01 7.51
N TRP A 101 4.87 -15.08 8.81
CA TRP A 101 4.81 -13.89 9.66
C TRP A 101 6.12 -13.14 9.57
N HIS A 102 6.08 -11.87 9.19
CA HIS A 102 7.25 -11.02 8.96
C HIS A 102 6.90 -9.55 9.16
N THR A 103 7.92 -8.74 9.21
CA THR A 103 7.84 -7.29 9.04
C THR A 103 8.60 -6.89 7.79
N ASP A 104 8.07 -5.94 7.03
CA ASP A 104 8.70 -5.50 5.80
C ASP A 104 10.02 -4.76 6.10
N CYS A 105 11.07 -5.11 5.34
CA CYS A 105 12.37 -4.43 5.37
C CYS A 105 13.00 -4.24 6.76
N SER A 106 12.66 -5.09 7.74
CA SER A 106 13.21 -5.01 9.11
C SER A 106 14.72 -5.26 9.20
N PHE A 107 15.33 -5.80 8.14
CA PHE A 107 16.77 -6.03 8.03
C PHE A 107 17.56 -4.77 7.69
N GLN A 108 16.89 -3.66 7.38
CA GLN A 108 17.54 -2.40 7.04
C GLN A 108 17.91 -1.61 8.30
N PRO A 109 19.00 -0.80 8.26
CA PRO A 109 19.38 0.09 9.36
C PRO A 109 18.27 1.08 9.72
N GLU A 110 17.49 1.52 8.72
CA GLU A 110 16.30 2.36 8.88
C GLU A 110 15.09 1.57 8.35
N PRO A 111 14.37 0.85 9.21
CA PRO A 111 13.18 0.09 8.81
C PRO A 111 12.09 0.99 8.27
N LEU A 112 11.31 0.48 7.32
CA LEU A 112 10.20 1.22 6.76
C LEU A 112 9.11 1.46 7.82
N PRO A 113 8.69 2.71 8.03
CA PRO A 113 7.64 3.01 9.02
C PRO A 113 6.23 2.63 8.53
N LEU A 114 6.01 2.55 7.23
CA LEU A 114 4.71 2.29 6.62
C LEU A 114 4.85 1.38 5.40
N THR A 115 3.87 0.48 5.23
CA THR A 115 3.67 -0.31 4.01
C THR A 115 2.28 0.03 3.44
N LEU A 116 2.21 0.30 2.14
CA LEU A 116 0.97 0.50 1.42
C LEU A 116 0.69 -0.75 0.58
N LEU A 117 -0.55 -1.23 0.63
CA LEU A 117 -1.01 -2.36 -0.19
C LEU A 117 -2.22 -1.94 -1.02
N TYR A 118 -2.19 -2.27 -2.30
CA TYR A 118 -3.32 -2.08 -3.21
C TYR A 118 -3.59 -3.39 -3.97
N PRO A 119 -4.51 -4.24 -3.48
CA PRO A 119 -4.88 -5.48 -4.16
C PRO A 119 -5.59 -5.19 -5.48
N GLN A 120 -5.06 -5.73 -6.58
CA GLN A 120 -5.64 -5.62 -7.93
C GLN A 120 -6.55 -6.80 -8.24
N ILE A 121 -6.15 -8.00 -7.84
CA ILE A 121 -6.89 -9.24 -8.08
C ILE A 121 -6.96 -9.99 -6.75
N LEU A 122 -8.16 -10.31 -6.33
CA LEU A 122 -8.40 -11.10 -5.13
C LEU A 122 -8.68 -12.57 -5.50
N PRO A 123 -8.27 -13.53 -4.66
CA PRO A 123 -8.68 -14.93 -4.82
C PRO A 123 -10.21 -15.04 -4.78
N THR A 124 -10.78 -15.86 -5.63
CA THR A 124 -12.21 -16.24 -5.64
C THR A 124 -12.45 -17.43 -4.74
#